data_00913a92fc82e3c313bea09a091f03ce
#
_entry.id   00913a92fc82e3c313bea09a091f03ce
#
_cell.length_a   1.000
_cell.length_b   1.000
_cell.length_c   1.000
_cell.angle_alpha   90.00
_cell.angle_beta   90.00
_cell.angle_gamma   90.00
#
_symmetry.space_group_name_H-M   'P 1'
#
loop_
_entity.id
_entity.type
_entity.pdbx_description
1 polymer ?
#
loop_
_entity_poly.entity_id
_entity_poly.type
_entity_poly.pdbx_seq_one_letter_code
_entity_poly.pdbx_strand_id
1 'polypeptide(L)'
;VQPGQVLAVLDTRTLALQADQAAAQLRAQEENLRRLKNGARPAEIAQARSRLAAARADAQRARREQARLERIATASSGAVSVQDVDRARSAARVAQATVKERQDALALVQEGARREEIDAADAQVAAARAQLALLRHQLDQGELRAPVKAVVRSRLLEPGDMASPQRPVLALAVTTPKWARIYVDESSLGQVKPGQAAQLSVDSMPGRTLAGKIGYISSVAEFTPKSVQTEVLRTSLVYEVRVLVDDPDDALRLGQPVTVRLESGTADRNHEAG
;
A
#
# COMPACT_ATOMS: atom_id res chain seq x y z
N VAL A 1 -18.04 -13.62 -18.00
CA VAL A 1 -17.80 -12.69 -16.91
C VAL A 1 -17.10 -11.45 -17.43
N GLN A 2 -17.42 -10.32 -16.83
CA GLN A 2 -16.81 -9.02 -17.19
C GLN A 2 -15.73 -8.66 -16.16
N PRO A 3 -14.76 -7.81 -16.53
CA PRO A 3 -13.76 -7.29 -15.59
C PRO A 3 -14.44 -6.66 -14.36
N GLY A 4 -13.95 -6.99 -13.16
CA GLY A 4 -14.52 -6.53 -11.89
C GLY A 4 -15.76 -7.26 -11.39
N GLN A 5 -16.37 -8.15 -12.18
CA GLN A 5 -17.51 -8.95 -11.75
C GLN A 5 -17.12 -9.89 -10.60
N VAL A 6 -17.92 -9.89 -9.52
CA VAL A 6 -17.71 -10.79 -8.39
C VAL A 6 -18.00 -12.22 -8.80
N LEU A 7 -17.07 -13.12 -8.53
CA LEU A 7 -17.12 -14.54 -8.89
C LEU A 7 -17.37 -15.45 -7.69
N ALA A 8 -16.80 -15.08 -6.55
CA ALA A 8 -16.98 -15.78 -5.29
C ALA A 8 -16.80 -14.81 -4.12
N VAL A 9 -17.43 -15.11 -3.00
CA VAL A 9 -17.32 -14.35 -1.76
C VAL A 9 -16.89 -15.34 -0.67
N LEU A 10 -15.82 -14.99 0.04
CA LEU A 10 -15.31 -15.75 1.17
C LEU A 10 -15.97 -15.30 2.48
N ASP A 11 -16.00 -16.16 3.48
CA ASP A 11 -16.39 -15.78 4.83
C ASP A 11 -15.28 -14.95 5.51
N THR A 12 -15.49 -13.66 5.56
CA THR A 12 -14.54 -12.69 6.13
C THR A 12 -14.96 -12.16 7.49
N ARG A 13 -15.95 -12.74 8.16
CA ARG A 13 -16.48 -12.22 9.44
C ARG A 13 -15.40 -12.07 10.50
N THR A 14 -14.51 -13.06 10.63
CA THR A 14 -13.38 -12.98 11.57
C THR A 14 -12.41 -11.85 11.23
N LEU A 15 -12.11 -11.66 9.96
CA LEU A 15 -11.26 -10.57 9.50
C LEU A 15 -11.91 -9.20 9.73
N ALA A 16 -13.24 -9.09 9.55
CA ALA A 16 -13.96 -7.87 9.84
C ALA A 16 -13.85 -7.48 11.32
N LEU A 17 -14.06 -8.44 12.23
CA LEU A 17 -13.90 -8.20 13.67
C LEU A 17 -12.45 -7.80 14.05
N GLN A 18 -11.46 -8.40 13.40
CA GLN A 18 -10.05 -8.02 13.60
C GLN A 18 -9.77 -6.60 13.09
N ALA A 19 -10.35 -6.22 11.94
CA ALA A 19 -10.23 -4.87 11.41
C ALA A 19 -10.89 -3.83 12.34
N ASP A 20 -12.06 -4.15 12.93
CA ASP A 20 -12.73 -3.29 13.90
C ASP A 20 -11.89 -3.13 15.17
N GLN A 21 -11.28 -4.21 15.68
CA GLN A 21 -10.35 -4.17 16.80
C GLN A 21 -9.14 -3.26 16.48
N ALA A 22 -8.51 -3.45 15.32
CA ALA A 22 -7.38 -2.62 14.89
C ALA A 22 -7.79 -1.14 14.72
N ALA A 23 -8.99 -0.87 14.23
CA ALA A 23 -9.52 0.49 14.12
C ALA A 23 -9.74 1.14 15.50
N ALA A 24 -10.19 0.38 16.49
CA ALA A 24 -10.32 0.86 17.87
C ALA A 24 -8.93 1.16 18.48
N GLN A 25 -7.95 0.29 18.23
CA GLN A 25 -6.57 0.48 18.68
C GLN A 25 -5.93 1.71 18.04
N LEU A 26 -6.12 1.93 16.73
CA LEU A 26 -5.65 3.13 16.04
C LEU A 26 -6.23 4.38 16.69
N ARG A 27 -7.55 4.42 16.94
CA ARG A 27 -8.20 5.56 17.62
C ARG A 27 -7.59 5.84 18.99
N ALA A 28 -7.29 4.80 19.77
CA ALA A 28 -6.65 4.96 21.08
C ALA A 28 -5.25 5.60 20.97
N GLN A 29 -4.45 5.20 19.98
CA GLN A 29 -3.14 5.81 19.74
C GLN A 29 -3.25 7.25 19.23
N GLU A 30 -4.20 7.55 18.36
CA GLU A 30 -4.45 8.92 17.87
C GLU A 30 -4.86 9.85 19.02
N GLU A 31 -5.71 9.39 19.95
CA GLU A 31 -6.08 10.18 21.13
C GLU A 31 -4.89 10.39 22.10
N ASN A 32 -4.04 9.37 22.26
CA ASN A 32 -2.81 9.53 23.05
C ASN A 32 -1.87 10.57 22.43
N LEU A 33 -1.64 10.50 21.12
CA LEU A 33 -0.83 11.48 20.38
C LEU A 33 -1.43 12.89 20.50
N ARG A 34 -2.76 13.02 20.37
CA ARG A 34 -3.47 14.28 20.54
C ARG A 34 -3.28 14.85 21.95
N ARG A 35 -3.37 14.00 22.97
CA ARG A 35 -3.13 14.40 24.37
C ARG A 35 -1.71 14.94 24.58
N LEU A 36 -0.69 14.27 24.03
CA LEU A 36 0.70 14.72 24.10
C LEU A 36 0.89 16.05 23.37
N LYS A 37 0.35 16.20 22.16
CA LYS A 37 0.44 17.45 21.37
C LYS A 37 -0.31 18.62 22.01
N ASN A 38 -1.43 18.38 22.68
CA ASN A 38 -2.18 19.41 23.37
C ASN A 38 -1.47 19.92 24.64
N GLY A 39 -0.55 19.12 25.21
CA GLY A 39 0.20 19.49 26.40
C GLY A 39 -0.66 19.62 27.66
N ALA A 40 -0.20 20.48 28.58
CA ALA A 40 -0.87 20.71 29.87
C ALA A 40 -2.23 21.39 29.69
N ARG A 41 -3.17 21.07 30.56
CA ARG A 41 -4.49 21.68 30.56
C ARG A 41 -4.41 23.16 30.94
N PRO A 42 -5.27 24.04 30.41
CA PRO A 42 -5.30 25.47 30.78
C PRO A 42 -5.40 25.70 32.27
N ALA A 43 -6.10 24.85 33.02
CA ALA A 43 -6.20 24.92 34.46
C ALA A 43 -4.87 24.65 35.18
N GLU A 44 -4.07 23.74 34.70
CA GLU A 44 -2.74 23.42 35.26
C GLU A 44 -1.77 24.57 35.03
N ILE A 45 -1.79 25.19 33.85
CA ILE A 45 -1.01 26.38 33.52
C ILE A 45 -1.45 27.57 34.42
N ALA A 46 -2.77 27.76 34.60
CA ALA A 46 -3.30 28.80 35.46
C ALA A 46 -2.87 28.62 36.93
N GLN A 47 -2.88 27.39 37.43
CA GLN A 47 -2.42 27.05 38.77
C GLN A 47 -0.92 27.36 38.96
N ALA A 48 -0.09 26.97 37.98
CA ALA A 48 1.34 27.24 38.01
C ALA A 48 1.62 28.75 37.98
N ARG A 49 0.88 29.53 37.17
CA ARG A 49 0.94 30.99 37.14
C ARG A 49 0.58 31.64 38.49
N SER A 50 -0.48 31.15 39.15
CA SER A 50 -0.91 31.65 40.46
C SER A 50 0.15 31.39 41.54
N ARG A 51 0.79 30.18 41.50
CA ARG A 51 1.91 29.87 42.42
C ARG A 51 3.11 30.78 42.19
N LEU A 52 3.46 31.07 40.93
CA LEU A 52 4.52 32.06 40.64
C LEU A 52 4.15 33.45 41.08
N ALA A 53 2.90 33.88 40.91
CA ALA A 53 2.44 35.21 41.39
C ALA A 53 2.54 35.34 42.91
N ALA A 54 2.18 34.32 43.68
CA ALA A 54 2.33 34.29 45.13
C ALA A 54 3.80 34.38 45.54
N ALA A 55 4.68 33.59 44.94
CA ALA A 55 6.12 33.65 45.23
C ALA A 55 6.74 35.00 44.89
N ARG A 56 6.31 35.66 43.81
CA ARG A 56 6.74 37.05 43.48
C ARG A 56 6.31 38.06 44.54
N ALA A 57 5.07 37.95 45.04
CA ALA A 57 4.58 38.85 46.11
C ALA A 57 5.38 38.65 47.40
N ASP A 58 5.71 37.41 47.77
CA ASP A 58 6.54 37.11 48.93
C ASP A 58 7.96 37.65 48.79
N ALA A 59 8.58 37.44 47.62
CA ALA A 59 9.92 37.98 47.34
C ALA A 59 9.94 39.52 47.38
N GLN A 60 8.89 40.16 46.84
CA GLN A 60 8.76 41.62 46.93
C GLN A 60 8.62 42.10 48.35
N ARG A 61 7.86 41.39 49.20
CA ARG A 61 7.74 41.71 50.63
C ARG A 61 9.09 41.57 51.33
N ALA A 62 9.81 40.47 51.14
CA ALA A 62 11.11 40.22 51.72
C ALA A 62 12.17 41.29 51.31
N ARG A 63 12.17 41.65 50.02
CA ARG A 63 13.05 42.74 49.52
C ARG A 63 12.73 44.10 50.13
N ARG A 64 11.45 44.45 50.31
CA ARG A 64 11.04 45.67 50.93
C ARG A 64 11.49 45.70 52.39
N GLU A 65 11.38 44.60 53.11
CA GLU A 65 11.83 44.46 54.47
C GLU A 65 13.37 44.60 54.61
N GLN A 66 14.12 43.91 53.75
CA GLN A 66 15.56 44.02 53.65
C GLN A 66 15.98 45.52 53.46
N ALA A 67 15.40 46.18 52.43
CA ALA A 67 15.72 47.56 52.10
C ALA A 67 15.34 48.56 53.24
N ARG A 68 14.26 48.21 53.96
CA ARG A 68 13.87 49.00 55.15
C ARG A 68 14.91 48.90 56.26
N LEU A 69 15.34 47.67 56.61
CA LEU A 69 16.32 47.45 57.69
C LEU A 69 17.71 48.00 57.32
N GLU A 70 18.12 47.84 56.06
CA GLU A 70 19.39 48.44 55.58
C GLU A 70 19.41 49.98 55.67
N ARG A 71 18.27 50.60 55.28
CA ARG A 71 18.16 52.06 55.41
C ARG A 71 18.22 52.55 56.89
N ILE A 72 17.58 51.81 57.80
CA ILE A 72 17.62 52.15 59.23
C ILE A 72 19.04 51.97 59.80
N ALA A 73 19.73 50.87 59.43
CA ALA A 73 21.09 50.58 59.84
C ALA A 73 22.11 51.66 59.39
N THR A 74 21.88 52.24 58.21
CA THR A 74 22.74 53.31 57.65
C THR A 74 22.40 54.70 58.24
N ALA A 75 21.12 54.93 58.56
CA ALA A 75 20.70 56.28 59.12
C ALA A 75 20.97 56.43 60.62
N SER A 76 20.98 55.33 61.37
CA SER A 76 21.16 55.42 62.88
C SER A 76 21.98 54.23 63.34
N SER A 77 23.23 54.44 63.71
CA SER A 77 24.10 53.40 64.27
C SER A 77 23.47 52.79 65.52
N GLY A 78 23.26 51.47 65.54
CA GLY A 78 22.70 50.75 66.67
C GLY A 78 21.17 50.61 66.72
N ALA A 79 20.42 51.22 65.81
CA ALA A 79 18.97 51.13 65.79
C ALA A 79 18.44 49.72 65.26
N VAL A 80 19.28 48.94 64.56
CA VAL A 80 19.04 47.61 64.11
C VAL A 80 20.28 46.75 64.24
N SER A 81 20.16 45.48 64.66
CA SER A 81 21.33 44.61 64.82
C SER A 81 21.83 44.14 63.42
N VAL A 82 23.16 43.94 63.34
CA VAL A 82 23.77 43.35 62.12
C VAL A 82 23.11 41.99 61.77
N GLN A 83 22.78 41.20 62.80
CA GLN A 83 22.13 39.92 62.66
C GLN A 83 20.75 40.06 62.04
N ASP A 84 19.97 41.09 62.33
CA ASP A 84 18.63 41.29 61.72
C ASP A 84 18.73 41.69 60.25
N VAL A 85 19.72 42.52 59.90
CA VAL A 85 20.00 42.82 58.47
C VAL A 85 20.41 41.57 57.68
N ASP A 86 21.32 40.76 58.27
CA ASP A 86 21.78 39.55 57.63
C ASP A 86 20.65 38.49 57.51
N ARG A 87 19.76 38.42 58.50
CA ARG A 87 18.56 37.58 58.46
C ARG A 87 17.60 38.03 57.32
N ALA A 88 17.36 39.33 57.21
CA ALA A 88 16.52 39.91 56.17
C ALA A 88 17.11 39.68 54.73
N ARG A 89 18.44 39.81 54.57
CA ARG A 89 19.16 39.53 53.35
C ARG A 89 19.01 38.03 52.96
N SER A 90 19.15 37.15 53.92
CA SER A 90 18.99 35.72 53.72
C SER A 90 17.56 35.38 53.32
N ALA A 91 16.55 35.94 53.99
CA ALA A 91 15.14 35.78 53.67
C ALA A 91 14.81 36.28 52.25
N ALA A 92 15.35 37.41 51.82
CA ALA A 92 15.15 37.93 50.48
C ALA A 92 15.80 37.03 49.39
N ARG A 93 17.00 36.47 49.69
CA ARG A 93 17.65 35.51 48.78
C ARG A 93 16.85 34.22 48.65
N VAL A 94 16.35 33.65 49.74
CA VAL A 94 15.51 32.47 49.75
C VAL A 94 14.23 32.69 48.95
N ALA A 95 13.52 33.79 49.22
CA ALA A 95 12.30 34.15 48.49
C ALA A 95 12.56 34.35 46.98
N GLN A 96 13.71 34.91 46.60
CA GLN A 96 14.10 35.05 45.20
C GLN A 96 14.40 33.70 44.54
N ALA A 97 15.03 32.75 45.24
CA ALA A 97 15.25 31.38 44.76
C ALA A 97 13.92 30.65 44.53
N THR A 98 12.94 30.82 45.44
CA THR A 98 11.58 30.27 45.27
C THR A 98 10.89 30.85 44.04
N VAL A 99 11.04 32.13 43.73
CA VAL A 99 10.49 32.71 42.48
C VAL A 99 11.08 32.00 41.26
N LYS A 100 12.40 31.80 41.25
CA LYS A 100 13.05 31.10 40.14
C LYS A 100 12.54 29.64 40.00
N GLU A 101 12.47 28.91 41.10
CA GLU A 101 11.91 27.54 41.12
C GLU A 101 10.50 27.50 40.53
N ARG A 102 9.60 28.42 40.95
CA ARG A 102 8.23 28.47 40.41
C ARG A 102 8.17 28.92 38.95
N GLN A 103 9.12 29.74 38.52
CA GLN A 103 9.25 30.16 37.12
C GLN A 103 9.68 28.98 36.23
N ASP A 104 10.67 28.20 36.67
CA ASP A 104 11.16 27.02 35.97
C ASP A 104 10.07 25.93 35.92
N ALA A 105 9.31 25.73 37.01
CA ALA A 105 8.18 24.85 37.08
C ALA A 105 7.03 25.24 36.09
N LEU A 106 6.76 26.56 35.96
CA LEU A 106 5.78 27.03 34.96
C LEU A 106 6.28 26.78 33.54
N ALA A 107 7.57 27.02 33.27
CA ALA A 107 8.16 26.76 31.97
C ALA A 107 8.02 25.28 31.56
N LEU A 108 8.32 24.34 32.47
CA LEU A 108 8.14 22.89 32.25
C LEU A 108 6.70 22.51 31.91
N VAL A 109 5.73 23.08 32.65
CA VAL A 109 4.30 22.83 32.38
C VAL A 109 3.88 23.37 31.00
N GLN A 110 4.45 24.53 30.59
CA GLN A 110 4.16 25.14 29.30
C GLN A 110 4.86 24.45 28.12
N GLU A 111 6.04 23.88 28.33
CA GLU A 111 6.78 23.10 27.33
C GLU A 111 6.03 21.84 26.94
N GLY A 112 5.36 21.18 27.91
CA GLY A 112 4.56 19.99 27.66
C GLY A 112 5.40 18.74 27.46
N ALA A 113 4.90 17.83 26.60
CA ALA A 113 5.59 16.59 26.29
C ALA A 113 6.84 16.86 25.45
N ARG A 114 7.87 16.06 25.65
CA ARG A 114 9.11 16.16 24.88
C ARG A 114 8.86 15.76 23.43
N ARG A 115 9.65 16.32 22.54
CA ARG A 115 9.55 16.02 21.09
C ARG A 115 9.68 14.53 20.80
N GLU A 116 10.60 13.86 21.49
CA GLU A 116 10.84 12.42 21.34
C GLU A 116 9.62 11.58 21.76
N GLU A 117 8.87 12.02 22.76
CA GLU A 117 7.62 11.38 23.19
C GLU A 117 6.52 11.54 22.15
N ILE A 118 6.43 12.71 21.53
CA ILE A 118 5.48 12.99 20.44
C ILE A 118 5.84 12.16 19.20
N ASP A 119 7.14 12.13 18.83
CA ASP A 119 7.63 11.38 17.67
C ASP A 119 7.42 9.86 17.87
N ALA A 120 7.65 9.36 19.09
CA ALA A 120 7.38 7.96 19.43
C ALA A 120 5.88 7.62 19.34
N ALA A 121 5.01 8.51 19.83
CA ALA A 121 3.56 8.32 19.74
C ALA A 121 3.08 8.41 18.28
N ASP A 122 3.65 9.29 17.45
CA ASP A 122 3.34 9.37 16.03
C ASP A 122 3.74 8.09 15.28
N ALA A 123 4.90 7.53 15.60
CA ALA A 123 5.32 6.22 15.07
C ALA A 123 4.36 5.10 15.47
N GLN A 124 3.82 5.11 16.69
CA GLN A 124 2.81 4.14 17.14
C GLN A 124 1.49 4.28 16.35
N VAL A 125 1.06 5.50 16.06
CA VAL A 125 -0.10 5.77 15.19
C VAL A 125 0.15 5.24 13.78
N ALA A 126 1.33 5.50 13.22
CA ALA A 126 1.70 4.99 11.89
C ALA A 126 1.68 3.45 11.83
N ALA A 127 2.22 2.77 12.85
CA ALA A 127 2.21 1.32 12.95
C ALA A 127 0.76 0.76 13.05
N ALA A 128 -0.08 1.34 13.90
CA ALA A 128 -1.47 0.93 14.05
C ALA A 128 -2.28 1.15 12.76
N ARG A 129 -2.00 2.25 12.03
CA ARG A 129 -2.62 2.55 10.73
C ARG A 129 -2.22 1.54 9.66
N ALA A 130 -0.94 1.15 9.61
CA ALA A 130 -0.46 0.12 8.70
C ALA A 130 -1.11 -1.25 8.98
N GLN A 131 -1.27 -1.61 10.27
CA GLN A 131 -1.95 -2.84 10.66
C GLN A 131 -3.43 -2.86 10.21
N LEU A 132 -4.16 -1.76 10.40
CA LEU A 132 -5.54 -1.64 9.92
C LEU A 132 -5.62 -1.72 8.40
N ALA A 133 -4.67 -1.07 7.69
CA ALA A 133 -4.61 -1.12 6.23
C ALA A 133 -4.40 -2.54 5.71
N LEU A 134 -3.51 -3.32 6.35
CA LEU A 134 -3.29 -4.73 6.02
C LEU A 134 -4.57 -5.56 6.15
N LEU A 135 -5.28 -5.42 7.27
CA LEU A 135 -6.53 -6.16 7.50
C LEU A 135 -7.64 -5.76 6.50
N ARG A 136 -7.73 -4.47 6.16
CA ARG A 136 -8.66 -4.00 5.12
C ARG A 136 -8.34 -4.57 3.76
N HIS A 137 -7.06 -4.60 3.39
CA HIS A 137 -6.62 -5.24 2.15
C HIS A 137 -7.00 -6.73 2.11
N GLN A 138 -6.83 -7.47 3.22
CA GLN A 138 -7.25 -8.87 3.31
C GLN A 138 -8.79 -9.02 3.20
N LEU A 139 -9.56 -8.10 3.75
CA LEU A 139 -11.01 -8.06 3.59
C LEU A 139 -11.42 -7.87 2.13
N ASP A 140 -10.79 -6.94 1.42
CA ASP A 140 -11.06 -6.67 0.01
C ASP A 140 -10.76 -7.91 -0.86
N GLN A 141 -9.75 -8.70 -0.49
CA GLN A 141 -9.44 -9.97 -1.14
C GLN A 141 -10.46 -11.08 -0.85
N GLY A 142 -11.35 -10.89 0.10
CA GLY A 142 -12.47 -11.80 0.36
C GLY A 142 -13.50 -11.86 -0.78
N GLU A 143 -13.51 -10.90 -1.69
CA GLU A 143 -14.28 -10.94 -2.93
C GLU A 143 -13.39 -11.26 -4.11
N LEU A 144 -13.52 -12.47 -4.64
CA LEU A 144 -12.83 -12.88 -5.86
C LEU A 144 -13.51 -12.24 -7.07
N ARG A 145 -12.79 -11.38 -7.78
CA ARG A 145 -13.31 -10.67 -8.96
C ARG A 145 -12.59 -11.09 -10.23
N ALA A 146 -13.30 -11.10 -11.35
CA ALA A 146 -12.70 -11.36 -12.66
C ALA A 146 -11.69 -10.25 -13.02
N PRO A 147 -10.43 -10.57 -13.31
CA PRO A 147 -9.43 -9.58 -13.68
C PRO A 147 -9.60 -9.06 -15.10
N VAL A 148 -10.17 -9.88 -15.98
CA VAL A 148 -10.38 -9.61 -17.41
C VAL A 148 -11.71 -10.19 -17.88
N LYS A 149 -12.17 -9.79 -19.07
CA LYS A 149 -13.28 -10.45 -19.73
C LYS A 149 -12.91 -11.91 -20.02
N ALA A 150 -13.71 -12.86 -19.54
CA ALA A 150 -13.43 -14.27 -19.64
C ALA A 150 -14.71 -15.11 -19.59
N VAL A 151 -14.59 -16.39 -19.82
CA VAL A 151 -15.65 -17.39 -19.61
C VAL A 151 -15.22 -18.31 -18.46
N VAL A 152 -16.12 -18.59 -17.51
CA VAL A 152 -15.85 -19.56 -16.45
C VAL A 152 -15.77 -20.95 -17.10
N ARG A 153 -14.59 -21.55 -17.04
CA ARG A 153 -14.33 -22.89 -17.59
C ARG A 153 -14.77 -23.99 -16.61
N SER A 154 -14.39 -23.83 -15.36
CA SER A 154 -14.75 -24.77 -14.29
C SER A 154 -14.76 -24.11 -12.95
N ARG A 155 -15.63 -24.59 -12.06
CA ARG A 155 -15.61 -24.33 -10.63
C ARG A 155 -14.84 -25.46 -9.96
N LEU A 156 -13.84 -25.11 -9.18
CA LEU A 156 -12.92 -26.05 -8.54
C LEU A 156 -13.20 -26.23 -7.05
N LEU A 157 -13.89 -25.26 -6.43
CA LEU A 157 -14.36 -25.33 -5.06
C LEU A 157 -15.86 -25.08 -5.01
N GLU A 158 -16.53 -25.80 -4.11
CA GLU A 158 -17.95 -25.64 -3.85
C GLU A 158 -18.23 -24.70 -2.68
N PRO A 159 -19.43 -24.12 -2.57
CA PRO A 159 -19.82 -23.35 -1.40
C PRO A 159 -19.72 -24.19 -0.12
N GLY A 160 -18.96 -23.70 0.86
CA GLY A 160 -18.64 -24.41 2.10
C GLY A 160 -17.24 -25.00 2.13
N ASP A 161 -16.56 -25.09 0.99
CA ASP A 161 -15.17 -25.54 0.96
C ASP A 161 -14.22 -24.50 1.56
N MET A 162 -13.13 -24.98 2.13
CA MET A 162 -12.07 -24.12 2.65
C MET A 162 -11.22 -23.57 1.50
N ALA A 163 -11.23 -22.25 1.33
CA ALA A 163 -10.38 -21.53 0.39
C ALA A 163 -9.01 -21.23 1.00
N SER A 164 -7.98 -21.28 0.16
CA SER A 164 -6.63 -20.84 0.53
C SER A 164 -5.93 -20.20 -0.69
N PRO A 165 -4.90 -19.37 -0.49
CA PRO A 165 -4.19 -18.74 -1.61
C PRO A 165 -3.56 -19.71 -2.61
N GLN A 166 -3.31 -20.96 -2.20
CA GLN A 166 -2.71 -22.00 -3.02
C GLN A 166 -3.73 -22.84 -3.80
N ARG A 167 -5.02 -22.73 -3.47
CA ARG A 167 -6.09 -23.51 -4.13
C ARG A 167 -6.94 -22.59 -5.01
N PRO A 168 -6.91 -22.80 -6.33
CA PRO A 168 -7.76 -22.02 -7.22
C PRO A 168 -9.25 -22.35 -6.97
N VAL A 169 -10.09 -21.32 -6.93
CA VAL A 169 -11.55 -21.45 -6.75
C VAL A 169 -12.25 -21.68 -8.08
N LEU A 170 -11.81 -20.95 -9.11
CA LEU A 170 -12.39 -20.96 -10.45
C LEU A 170 -11.29 -20.97 -11.50
N ALA A 171 -11.51 -21.68 -12.60
CA ALA A 171 -10.69 -21.56 -13.78
C ALA A 171 -11.41 -20.69 -14.82
N LEU A 172 -10.74 -19.61 -15.23
CA LEU A 172 -11.24 -18.70 -16.25
C LEU A 172 -10.53 -18.92 -17.57
N ALA A 173 -11.29 -18.94 -18.66
CA ALA A 173 -10.76 -18.96 -20.01
C ALA A 173 -10.85 -17.56 -20.61
N VAL A 174 -9.70 -16.95 -20.89
CA VAL A 174 -9.62 -15.67 -21.57
C VAL A 174 -9.91 -15.91 -23.05
N THR A 175 -10.97 -15.30 -23.57
CA THR A 175 -11.45 -15.51 -24.94
C THR A 175 -11.00 -14.44 -25.93
N THR A 176 -10.36 -13.40 -25.46
CA THR A 176 -9.91 -12.28 -26.29
C THR A 176 -8.57 -11.73 -25.79
N PRO A 177 -7.53 -11.66 -26.61
CA PRO A 177 -7.45 -12.16 -27.99
C PRO A 177 -7.34 -13.69 -28.04
N LYS A 178 -8.00 -14.34 -29.01
CA LYS A 178 -7.79 -15.74 -29.35
C LYS A 178 -6.54 -15.88 -30.20
N TRP A 179 -5.90 -17.02 -30.09
CA TRP A 179 -4.78 -17.36 -30.98
C TRP A 179 -4.81 -18.84 -31.36
N ALA A 180 -4.40 -19.13 -32.58
CA ALA A 180 -4.21 -20.45 -33.08
C ALA A 180 -2.74 -20.82 -33.02
N ARG A 181 -2.45 -22.04 -32.55
CA ARG A 181 -1.11 -22.62 -32.59
C ARG A 181 -0.95 -23.40 -33.87
N ILE A 182 0.05 -23.08 -34.66
CA ILE A 182 0.46 -23.85 -35.83
C ILE A 182 1.93 -24.20 -35.70
N TYR A 183 2.33 -25.23 -36.43
CA TYR A 183 3.69 -25.69 -36.52
C TYR A 183 4.16 -25.53 -37.96
N VAL A 184 5.33 -24.91 -38.13
CA VAL A 184 5.95 -24.62 -39.43
C VAL A 184 7.29 -25.32 -39.48
N ASP A 185 7.55 -26.03 -40.57
CA ASP A 185 8.84 -26.68 -40.80
C ASP A 185 9.96 -25.67 -40.97
N GLU A 186 11.18 -26.04 -40.60
CA GLU A 186 12.37 -25.20 -40.75
C GLU A 186 12.54 -24.62 -42.16
N SER A 187 12.26 -25.42 -43.19
CA SER A 187 12.37 -25.00 -44.59
C SER A 187 11.44 -23.85 -44.98
N SER A 188 10.29 -23.73 -44.29
CA SER A 188 9.28 -22.72 -44.53
C SER A 188 9.37 -21.52 -43.58
N LEU A 189 10.19 -21.60 -42.53
CA LEU A 189 10.31 -20.58 -41.49
C LEU A 189 10.77 -19.22 -42.05
N GLY A 190 11.64 -19.25 -43.08
CA GLY A 190 12.13 -18.01 -43.71
C GLY A 190 11.06 -17.17 -44.41
N GLN A 191 9.90 -17.78 -44.71
CA GLN A 191 8.75 -17.13 -45.36
C GLN A 191 7.73 -16.59 -44.36
N VAL A 192 7.91 -16.88 -43.07
CA VAL A 192 6.99 -16.50 -41.99
C VAL A 192 7.50 -15.29 -41.26
N LYS A 193 6.74 -14.19 -41.20
CA LYS A 193 7.15 -12.97 -40.57
C LYS A 193 6.12 -12.52 -39.52
N PRO A 194 6.55 -11.96 -38.37
CA PRO A 194 5.65 -11.32 -37.42
C PRO A 194 4.80 -10.25 -38.10
N GLY A 195 3.49 -10.23 -37.81
CA GLY A 195 2.53 -9.30 -38.43
C GLY A 195 1.97 -9.74 -39.76
N GLN A 196 2.49 -10.82 -40.38
CA GLN A 196 1.99 -11.35 -41.65
C GLN A 196 0.52 -11.79 -41.51
N ALA A 197 -0.30 -11.45 -42.52
CA ALA A 197 -1.69 -11.83 -42.56
C ALA A 197 -1.87 -13.35 -42.75
N ALA A 198 -2.89 -13.87 -42.11
CA ALA A 198 -3.26 -15.28 -42.18
C ALA A 198 -4.79 -15.40 -42.24
N GLN A 199 -5.27 -16.42 -42.90
CA GLN A 199 -6.68 -16.80 -42.95
C GLN A 199 -6.88 -18.13 -42.20
N LEU A 200 -7.85 -18.15 -41.30
CA LEU A 200 -8.20 -19.31 -40.52
C LEU A 200 -9.55 -19.87 -41.00
N SER A 201 -9.61 -21.17 -41.18
CA SER A 201 -10.85 -21.89 -41.45
C SER A 201 -11.03 -23.05 -40.47
N VAL A 202 -12.28 -23.39 -40.19
CA VAL A 202 -12.67 -24.48 -39.32
C VAL A 202 -13.69 -25.38 -40.03
N ASP A 203 -13.59 -26.67 -39.85
CA ASP A 203 -14.46 -27.61 -40.50
C ASP A 203 -15.93 -27.51 -40.06
N SER A 204 -16.15 -27.00 -38.85
CA SER A 204 -17.51 -26.77 -38.30
C SER A 204 -18.25 -25.61 -38.96
N MET A 205 -17.56 -24.75 -39.73
CA MET A 205 -18.14 -23.60 -40.44
C MET A 205 -17.61 -23.54 -41.88
N PRO A 206 -18.05 -24.44 -42.73
CA PRO A 206 -17.57 -24.49 -44.12
C PRO A 206 -17.89 -23.20 -44.86
N GLY A 207 -16.87 -22.67 -45.56
CA GLY A 207 -17.00 -21.40 -46.32
C GLY A 207 -16.80 -20.12 -45.52
N ARG A 208 -16.64 -20.18 -44.19
CA ARG A 208 -16.30 -19.03 -43.38
C ARG A 208 -14.79 -19.02 -43.08
N THR A 209 -14.14 -17.91 -43.38
CA THR A 209 -12.76 -17.65 -43.02
C THR A 209 -12.68 -16.49 -42.02
N LEU A 210 -11.79 -16.61 -41.05
CA LEU A 210 -11.51 -15.60 -40.06
C LEU A 210 -10.14 -14.99 -40.35
N ALA A 211 -10.03 -13.67 -40.22
CA ALA A 211 -8.77 -12.99 -40.41
C ALA A 211 -7.89 -13.20 -39.18
N GLY A 212 -6.59 -13.30 -39.41
CA GLY A 212 -5.60 -13.36 -38.33
C GLY A 212 -4.29 -12.78 -38.77
N LYS A 213 -3.38 -12.63 -37.81
CA LYS A 213 -2.01 -12.19 -38.05
C LYS A 213 -1.03 -12.96 -37.20
N ILE A 214 0.18 -13.17 -37.70
CA ILE A 214 1.24 -13.82 -36.96
C ILE A 214 1.66 -12.88 -35.81
N GLY A 215 1.46 -13.36 -34.58
CA GLY A 215 1.80 -12.60 -33.36
C GLY A 215 3.12 -13.03 -32.72
N TYR A 216 3.50 -14.31 -32.89
CA TYR A 216 4.69 -14.85 -32.25
C TYR A 216 5.24 -16.02 -33.05
N ILE A 217 6.55 -16.11 -33.16
CA ILE A 217 7.29 -17.21 -33.74
C ILE A 217 8.30 -17.68 -32.69
N SER A 218 8.26 -18.99 -32.36
CA SER A 218 9.21 -19.57 -31.41
C SER A 218 10.63 -19.51 -31.97
N SER A 219 11.59 -19.15 -31.11
CA SER A 219 13.02 -19.24 -31.41
C SER A 219 13.60 -20.64 -31.15
N VAL A 220 12.81 -21.53 -30.57
CA VAL A 220 13.21 -22.91 -30.22
C VAL A 220 12.42 -23.88 -31.06
N ALA A 221 13.14 -24.80 -31.69
CA ALA A 221 12.53 -25.89 -32.43
C ALA A 221 11.94 -26.93 -31.49
N GLU A 222 10.79 -27.48 -31.85
CA GLU A 222 10.14 -28.59 -31.17
C GLU A 222 10.13 -29.81 -32.06
N PHE A 223 10.13 -30.99 -31.44
CA PHE A 223 9.91 -32.22 -32.19
C PHE A 223 8.41 -32.46 -32.35
N THR A 224 7.93 -32.73 -33.57
CA THR A 224 6.52 -33.10 -33.78
C THR A 224 6.19 -34.36 -33.00
N PRO A 225 5.21 -34.34 -32.08
CA PRO A 225 4.74 -35.53 -31.41
C PRO A 225 3.91 -36.34 -32.42
N LYS A 226 4.52 -37.23 -33.20
CA LYS A 226 3.82 -38.21 -34.01
C LYS A 226 3.67 -39.49 -33.21
N SER A 227 2.48 -39.74 -32.73
CA SER A 227 2.05 -41.05 -32.24
C SER A 227 1.66 -41.98 -33.43
N VAL A 228 2.60 -42.29 -34.30
CA VAL A 228 2.39 -43.28 -35.34
C VAL A 228 3.64 -44.16 -35.44
N GLN A 229 3.47 -45.45 -35.17
CA GLN A 229 4.46 -46.50 -35.36
C GLN A 229 4.61 -46.79 -36.86
N THR A 230 5.54 -46.16 -37.54
CA THR A 230 6.02 -46.56 -38.88
C THR A 230 7.52 -46.42 -38.96
N GLU A 231 8.18 -47.33 -39.69
CA GLU A 231 9.62 -47.56 -39.73
C GLU A 231 10.50 -46.40 -40.27
N VAL A 232 9.94 -45.25 -40.59
CA VAL A 232 10.69 -44.06 -41.02
C VAL A 232 10.34 -42.85 -40.15
N LEU A 233 10.87 -42.84 -38.94
CA LEU A 233 10.85 -41.70 -38.05
C LEU A 233 11.89 -40.65 -38.51
N ARG A 234 11.57 -39.85 -39.51
CA ARG A 234 12.22 -38.52 -39.61
C ARG A 234 11.49 -37.57 -38.67
N THR A 235 12.03 -37.37 -37.49
CA THR A 235 11.67 -36.26 -36.61
C THR A 235 12.02 -34.97 -37.34
N SER A 236 11.02 -34.35 -37.97
CA SER A 236 11.19 -33.02 -38.53
C SER A 236 11.11 -31.97 -37.39
N LEU A 237 12.11 -31.11 -37.30
CA LEU A 237 12.08 -29.96 -36.44
C LEU A 237 11.01 -28.99 -36.96
N VAL A 238 10.14 -28.59 -36.06
CA VAL A 238 9.07 -27.62 -36.33
C VAL A 238 9.14 -26.47 -35.37
N TYR A 239 8.67 -25.32 -35.78
CA TYR A 239 8.62 -24.12 -34.94
C TYR A 239 7.17 -23.78 -34.63
N GLU A 240 6.88 -23.53 -33.35
CA GLU A 240 5.56 -23.02 -32.93
C GLU A 240 5.38 -21.60 -33.43
N VAL A 241 4.30 -21.36 -34.12
CA VAL A 241 3.85 -20.03 -34.54
C VAL A 241 2.46 -19.79 -34.00
N ARG A 242 2.27 -18.62 -33.37
CA ARG A 242 0.96 -18.20 -32.86
C ARG A 242 0.36 -17.16 -33.78
N VAL A 243 -0.81 -17.48 -34.30
CA VAL A 243 -1.59 -16.58 -35.12
C VAL A 243 -2.70 -15.98 -34.27
N LEU A 244 -2.65 -14.67 -34.02
CA LEU A 244 -3.73 -13.94 -33.39
C LEU A 244 -4.92 -13.88 -34.32
N VAL A 245 -6.10 -14.24 -33.81
CA VAL A 245 -7.33 -14.36 -34.59
C VAL A 245 -8.27 -13.23 -34.24
N ASP A 246 -8.83 -12.58 -35.21
CA ASP A 246 -9.92 -11.62 -35.07
C ASP A 246 -11.26 -12.39 -35.12
N ASP A 247 -11.83 -12.63 -33.94
CA ASP A 247 -13.08 -13.38 -33.78
C ASP A 247 -14.07 -12.58 -32.89
N PRO A 248 -14.65 -11.51 -33.42
CA PRO A 248 -15.56 -10.63 -32.67
C PRO A 248 -16.85 -11.35 -32.24
N ASP A 249 -17.29 -12.32 -33.02
CA ASP A 249 -18.53 -13.07 -32.77
C ASP A 249 -18.35 -14.24 -31.79
N ASP A 250 -17.14 -14.43 -31.25
CA ASP A 250 -16.79 -15.56 -30.36
C ASP A 250 -17.17 -16.94 -30.99
N ALA A 251 -16.98 -17.06 -32.30
CA ALA A 251 -17.37 -18.22 -33.08
C ALA A 251 -16.44 -19.44 -32.86
N LEU A 252 -15.15 -19.19 -32.60
CA LEU A 252 -14.17 -20.26 -32.35
C LEU A 252 -14.23 -20.73 -30.89
N ARG A 253 -14.14 -22.06 -30.73
CA ARG A 253 -14.03 -22.68 -29.41
C ARG A 253 -12.56 -22.90 -29.02
N LEU A 254 -12.25 -22.79 -27.76
CA LEU A 254 -10.91 -23.09 -27.23
C LEU A 254 -10.62 -24.60 -27.41
N GLY A 255 -9.46 -24.93 -27.98
CA GLY A 255 -9.05 -26.29 -28.27
C GLY A 255 -9.64 -26.86 -29.56
N GLN A 256 -10.38 -26.06 -30.35
CA GLN A 256 -10.91 -26.46 -31.64
C GLN A 256 -9.79 -26.56 -32.69
N PRO A 257 -9.72 -27.63 -33.50
CA PRO A 257 -8.81 -27.71 -34.63
C PRO A 257 -9.11 -26.63 -35.66
N VAL A 258 -8.07 -26.00 -36.18
CA VAL A 258 -8.16 -24.95 -37.21
C VAL A 258 -7.15 -25.21 -38.32
N THR A 259 -7.51 -24.87 -39.55
CA THR A 259 -6.59 -24.83 -40.69
C THR A 259 -6.20 -23.37 -40.94
N VAL A 260 -4.90 -23.09 -40.97
CA VAL A 260 -4.37 -21.74 -41.20
C VAL A 260 -3.68 -21.72 -42.56
N ARG A 261 -4.04 -20.73 -43.36
CA ARG A 261 -3.36 -20.41 -44.62
C ARG A 261 -2.65 -19.06 -44.43
N LEU A 262 -1.34 -19.07 -44.62
CA LEU A 262 -0.54 -17.84 -44.58
C LEU A 262 -0.65 -17.16 -45.94
N GLU A 263 -0.93 -15.87 -45.95
CA GLU A 263 -0.89 -15.10 -47.19
C GLU A 263 0.57 -14.90 -47.58
N SER A 264 0.91 -15.33 -48.83
CA SER A 264 2.24 -15.10 -49.39
C SER A 264 2.44 -13.60 -49.49
N GLY A 265 3.45 -13.05 -48.83
CA GLY A 265 3.83 -11.64 -48.98
C GLY A 265 4.12 -11.38 -50.45
N THR A 266 3.25 -10.64 -51.13
CA THR A 266 3.51 -10.13 -52.48
C THR A 266 4.77 -9.32 -52.44
N ALA A 267 5.89 -9.87 -52.85
CA ALA A 267 7.08 -9.08 -53.15
C ALA A 267 6.65 -8.10 -54.24
N ASP A 268 6.70 -6.82 -53.92
CA ASP A 268 6.50 -5.69 -54.84
C ASP A 268 7.49 -5.89 -56.02
N ARG A 269 7.02 -6.54 -57.10
CA ARG A 269 7.69 -6.50 -58.39
C ARG A 269 7.29 -5.22 -59.11
N ASN A 270 7.80 -4.09 -58.64
CA ASN A 270 7.83 -2.86 -59.43
C ASN A 270 9.26 -2.35 -59.39
N HIS A 271 10.12 -3.01 -60.17
CA HIS A 271 11.30 -2.38 -60.69
C HIS A 271 11.51 -2.92 -62.12
N GLU A 272 10.71 -2.33 -63.04
CA GLU A 272 11.08 -2.37 -64.46
C GLU A 272 10.66 -1.10 -65.11
N ALA A 273 11.62 -0.59 -65.87
CA ALA A 273 11.58 0.31 -66.98
C ALA A 273 11.73 1.83 -66.67
N GLY A 274 12.87 2.31 -67.06
CA GLY A 274 13.21 3.66 -67.38
C GLY A 274 14.72 3.89 -67.48
#